data_adb4a5056f861a7a6f66da4090e4e3a3
#
_entry.id   adb4a5056f861a7a6f66da4090e4e3a3
#
_cell.length_a   1.000
_cell.length_b   1.000
_cell.length_c   1.000
_cell.angle_alpha   90.00
_cell.angle_beta   90.00
_cell.angle_gamma   90.00
#
_symmetry.space_group_name_H-M   'P 1'
#
loop_
_entity.id
_entity.type
_entity.pdbx_description
1 polymer ?
#
loop_
_entity_poly.entity_id
_entity_poly.type
_entity_poly.pdbx_seq_one_letter_code
_entity_poly.pdbx_strand_id
1 'polypeptide(L)'
;MIDFRSDTVTRPSKAMRTAMANAEVGDDVYGDDPTVNELESWAAKRHGFASAMFCSSGTQANLLALMAHCQRGDEYLCGQQAHNYMFEGGGAAVLGSIQPQPIANEKDGTLCFKKLAAAIKPDDSHFARTTLLSIENTINGKVLPLEYMAKARTFTQQNNLALHLDGARVYNAATALNVDITEICQHVDSMSICLSKGLGAPIGSILLGSEALIKSAKRWRKVVGGGMRQAGIIAAAAKIALQQNPQKLQQDHDNAKYLANALNQLPNVSVNLEHVETNMVFATFAQEIDITGLVAQLKMDGILLTTGNPMRLVTH
;
A
#
# COMPACT_ATOMS: atom_id res chain seq x y z
N MET A 1 -4.99 -13.73 -22.68
CA MET A 1 -5.40 -12.36 -22.30
C MET A 1 -4.32 -11.82 -21.37
N ILE A 2 -3.74 -10.68 -21.71
CA ILE A 2 -2.71 -9.98 -20.94
C ILE A 2 -3.38 -8.75 -20.30
N ASP A 3 -3.19 -8.54 -19.01
CA ASP A 3 -3.87 -7.47 -18.29
C ASP A 3 -2.85 -6.55 -17.59
N PHE A 4 -2.65 -5.36 -18.10
CA PHE A 4 -1.74 -4.35 -17.52
C PHE A 4 -2.45 -3.28 -16.70
N ARG A 5 -3.74 -3.41 -16.41
CA ARG A 5 -4.51 -2.36 -15.71
C ARG A 5 -4.02 -2.13 -14.28
N SER A 6 -3.73 -3.21 -13.57
CA SER A 6 -3.26 -3.16 -12.18
C SER A 6 -2.84 -4.56 -11.72
N ASP A 7 -1.92 -4.64 -10.76
CA ASP A 7 -1.62 -5.88 -10.04
C ASP A 7 -2.77 -6.34 -9.11
N THR A 8 -3.83 -5.54 -8.95
CA THR A 8 -5.06 -5.94 -8.25
C THR A 8 -5.91 -6.95 -9.00
N VAL A 9 -5.60 -7.23 -10.28
CA VAL A 9 -6.31 -8.23 -11.10
C VAL A 9 -5.69 -9.63 -10.96
N THR A 10 -4.62 -9.79 -10.18
CA THR A 10 -4.01 -11.09 -9.88
C THR A 10 -5.03 -12.06 -9.31
N ARG A 11 -4.84 -13.35 -9.62
CA ARG A 11 -5.75 -14.40 -9.18
C ARG A 11 -5.05 -15.35 -8.21
N PRO A 12 -5.76 -15.88 -7.20
CA PRO A 12 -5.17 -16.82 -6.27
C PRO A 12 -4.70 -18.08 -6.99
N SER A 13 -3.49 -18.53 -6.65
CA SER A 13 -2.89 -19.75 -7.19
C SER A 13 -3.69 -21.01 -6.79
N LYS A 14 -3.39 -22.14 -7.44
CA LYS A 14 -3.99 -23.44 -7.05
C LYS A 14 -3.67 -23.77 -5.58
N ALA A 15 -2.44 -23.52 -5.12
CA ALA A 15 -2.04 -23.73 -3.74
C ALA A 15 -2.87 -22.88 -2.75
N MET A 16 -3.07 -21.59 -3.07
CA MET A 16 -3.93 -20.71 -2.27
C MET A 16 -5.37 -21.21 -2.20
N ARG A 17 -5.96 -21.62 -3.35
CA ARG A 17 -7.33 -22.15 -3.39
C ARG A 17 -7.47 -23.42 -2.57
N THR A 18 -6.49 -24.31 -2.63
CA THR A 18 -6.47 -25.54 -1.80
C THR A 18 -6.35 -25.19 -0.32
N ALA A 19 -5.48 -24.25 0.05
CA ALA A 19 -5.35 -23.81 1.45
C ALA A 19 -6.65 -23.17 1.97
N MET A 20 -7.31 -22.34 1.16
CA MET A 20 -8.61 -21.74 1.49
C MET A 20 -9.68 -22.80 1.74
N ALA A 21 -9.76 -23.83 0.88
CA ALA A 21 -10.75 -24.89 1.00
C ALA A 21 -10.55 -25.79 2.24
N ASN A 22 -9.32 -25.91 2.71
CA ASN A 22 -8.95 -26.76 3.86
C ASN A 22 -8.58 -25.96 5.11
N ALA A 23 -8.85 -24.64 5.13
CA ALA A 23 -8.50 -23.80 6.26
C ALA A 23 -9.24 -24.24 7.54
N GLU A 24 -8.51 -24.38 8.62
CA GLU A 24 -9.09 -24.50 9.93
C GLU A 24 -9.62 -23.13 10.36
N VAL A 25 -10.87 -23.07 10.83
CA VAL A 25 -11.57 -21.82 11.10
C VAL A 25 -12.23 -21.78 12.46
N GLY A 26 -12.40 -20.59 12.98
CA GLY A 26 -13.14 -20.25 14.17
C GLY A 26 -13.70 -18.84 14.05
N ASP A 27 -14.28 -18.29 15.11
CA ASP A 27 -14.80 -16.93 15.09
C ASP A 27 -13.67 -15.92 15.39
N ASP A 28 -13.23 -15.15 14.38
CA ASP A 28 -12.19 -14.13 14.52
C ASP A 28 -12.55 -13.02 15.53
N VAL A 29 -13.84 -12.74 15.72
CA VAL A 29 -14.30 -11.72 16.69
C VAL A 29 -14.08 -12.19 18.13
N TYR A 30 -14.17 -13.51 18.38
CA TYR A 30 -13.83 -14.11 19.67
C TYR A 30 -12.31 -14.43 19.80
N GLY A 31 -11.56 -14.31 18.70
CA GLY A 31 -10.15 -14.69 18.66
C GLY A 31 -9.94 -16.20 18.54
N ASP A 32 -10.95 -16.93 18.07
CA ASP A 32 -10.94 -18.40 18.00
C ASP A 32 -10.51 -18.94 16.63
N ASP A 33 -10.34 -18.08 15.60
CA ASP A 33 -9.91 -18.53 14.28
C ASP A 33 -8.39 -18.79 14.26
N PRO A 34 -7.97 -20.08 14.21
CA PRO A 34 -6.56 -20.43 14.35
C PRO A 34 -5.74 -19.95 13.14
N THR A 35 -6.33 -19.94 11.95
CA THR A 35 -5.64 -19.52 10.73
C THR A 35 -5.39 -18.01 10.71
N VAL A 36 -6.34 -17.20 11.19
CA VAL A 36 -6.16 -15.75 11.36
C VAL A 36 -5.10 -15.49 12.43
N ASN A 37 -5.20 -16.14 13.59
CA ASN A 37 -4.27 -15.96 14.71
C ASN A 37 -2.83 -16.29 14.28
N GLU A 38 -2.64 -17.38 13.53
CA GLU A 38 -1.33 -17.78 13.01
C GLU A 38 -0.78 -16.74 12.00
N LEU A 39 -1.63 -16.27 11.09
CA LEU A 39 -1.26 -15.22 10.12
C LEU A 39 -0.82 -13.93 10.82
N GLU A 40 -1.62 -13.44 11.79
CA GLU A 40 -1.35 -12.21 12.54
C GLU A 40 -0.04 -12.35 13.34
N SER A 41 0.14 -13.46 14.07
CA SER A 41 1.35 -13.73 14.84
C SER A 41 2.60 -13.85 13.96
N TRP A 42 2.51 -14.59 12.85
CA TRP A 42 3.61 -14.72 11.89
C TRP A 42 3.97 -13.37 11.27
N ALA A 43 2.96 -12.59 10.84
CA ALA A 43 3.18 -11.30 10.22
C ALA A 43 3.85 -10.30 11.18
N ALA A 44 3.38 -10.22 12.44
CA ALA A 44 4.00 -9.39 13.46
C ALA A 44 5.48 -9.75 13.65
N LYS A 45 5.78 -11.02 13.87
CA LYS A 45 7.15 -11.53 14.08
C LYS A 45 8.04 -11.28 12.87
N ARG A 46 7.56 -11.57 11.63
CA ARG A 46 8.34 -11.45 10.39
C ARG A 46 8.75 -9.99 10.12
N HIS A 47 7.92 -9.04 10.51
CA HIS A 47 8.14 -7.61 10.23
C HIS A 47 8.68 -6.83 11.44
N GLY A 48 8.92 -7.49 12.58
CA GLY A 48 9.49 -6.87 13.78
C GLY A 48 8.52 -5.97 14.55
N PHE A 49 7.20 -6.16 14.39
CA PHE A 49 6.18 -5.46 15.17
C PHE A 49 5.67 -6.30 16.34
N ALA A 50 5.12 -5.64 17.36
CA ALA A 50 4.55 -6.33 18.52
C ALA A 50 3.24 -7.04 18.21
N SER A 51 2.45 -6.52 17.25
CA SER A 51 1.14 -7.07 16.91
C SER A 51 0.76 -6.79 15.46
N ALA A 52 -0.21 -7.59 14.97
CA ALA A 52 -0.77 -7.43 13.64
C ALA A 52 -2.29 -7.66 13.67
N MET A 53 -2.97 -7.20 12.63
CA MET A 53 -4.40 -7.42 12.41
C MET A 53 -4.70 -7.65 10.94
N PHE A 54 -5.44 -8.72 10.66
CA PHE A 54 -5.95 -8.98 9.32
C PHE A 54 -7.14 -8.07 9.01
N CYS A 55 -7.10 -7.42 7.84
CA CYS A 55 -8.10 -6.51 7.33
C CYS A 55 -8.65 -6.98 5.99
N SER A 56 -9.87 -6.58 5.64
CA SER A 56 -10.51 -6.96 4.37
C SER A 56 -9.87 -6.32 3.15
N SER A 57 -9.20 -5.16 3.31
CA SER A 57 -8.57 -4.40 2.22
C SER A 57 -7.49 -3.46 2.72
N GLY A 58 -6.64 -2.95 1.81
CA GLY A 58 -5.67 -1.90 2.11
C GLY A 58 -6.32 -0.62 2.60
N THR A 59 -7.41 -0.20 1.96
CA THR A 59 -8.22 0.95 2.38
C THR A 59 -8.70 0.82 3.82
N GLN A 60 -9.19 -0.37 4.21
CA GLN A 60 -9.58 -0.60 5.61
C GLN A 60 -8.36 -0.52 6.53
N ALA A 61 -7.23 -1.15 6.18
CA ALA A 61 -6.03 -1.13 7.02
C ALA A 61 -5.51 0.31 7.24
N ASN A 62 -5.44 1.13 6.19
CA ASN A 62 -5.02 2.53 6.29
C ASN A 62 -6.00 3.35 7.13
N LEU A 63 -7.30 3.24 6.86
CA LEU A 63 -8.33 3.95 7.64
C LEU A 63 -8.22 3.63 9.13
N LEU A 64 -8.08 2.34 9.47
CA LEU A 64 -7.97 1.91 10.86
C LEU A 64 -6.67 2.36 11.52
N ALA A 65 -5.57 2.44 10.76
CA ALA A 65 -4.32 3.03 11.23
C ALA A 65 -4.49 4.52 11.56
N LEU A 66 -5.09 5.29 10.64
CA LEU A 66 -5.37 6.72 10.87
C LEU A 66 -6.27 6.93 12.09
N MET A 67 -7.36 6.16 12.21
CA MET A 67 -8.29 6.25 13.35
C MET A 67 -7.71 5.75 14.67
N ALA A 68 -6.64 4.94 14.63
CA ALA A 68 -5.95 4.46 15.83
C ALA A 68 -4.84 5.41 16.29
N HIS A 69 -4.22 6.15 15.36
CA HIS A 69 -3.21 7.16 15.66
C HIS A 69 -3.79 8.52 16.01
N CYS A 70 -4.88 8.92 15.36
CA CYS A 70 -5.49 10.23 15.48
C CYS A 70 -6.81 10.18 16.24
N GLN A 71 -7.16 11.29 16.87
CA GLN A 71 -8.48 11.52 17.46
C GLN A 71 -9.33 12.40 16.53
N ARG A 72 -10.62 12.52 16.82
CA ARG A 72 -11.50 13.48 16.12
C ARG A 72 -10.93 14.90 16.27
N GLY A 73 -10.81 15.60 15.15
CA GLY A 73 -10.28 16.96 15.10
C GLY A 73 -8.75 17.03 15.00
N ASP A 74 -8.04 15.90 15.05
CA ASP A 74 -6.63 15.86 14.73
C ASP A 74 -6.37 15.99 13.22
N GLU A 75 -5.12 16.25 12.87
CA GLU A 75 -4.63 16.36 11.50
C GLU A 75 -3.51 15.35 11.26
N TYR A 76 -3.46 14.79 10.06
CA TYR A 76 -2.31 14.01 9.59
C TYR A 76 -1.70 14.63 8.34
N LEU A 77 -0.36 14.64 8.28
CA LEU A 77 0.40 15.03 7.09
C LEU A 77 0.48 13.84 6.13
N CYS A 78 0.30 14.08 4.83
CA CYS A 78 0.43 13.04 3.82
C CYS A 78 0.90 13.62 2.48
N GLY A 79 1.31 12.75 1.56
CA GLY A 79 1.61 13.18 0.19
C GLY A 79 0.33 13.58 -0.57
N GLN A 80 0.43 14.60 -1.43
CA GLN A 80 -0.66 15.00 -2.33
C GLN A 80 -1.14 13.85 -3.21
N GLN A 81 -0.25 12.90 -3.53
CA GLN A 81 -0.53 11.72 -4.34
C GLN A 81 -0.79 10.45 -3.52
N ALA A 82 -0.80 10.55 -2.18
CA ALA A 82 -1.00 9.40 -1.30
C ALA A 82 -2.38 8.76 -1.52
N HIS A 83 -2.40 7.41 -1.51
CA HIS A 83 -3.61 6.64 -1.75
C HIS A 83 -4.68 6.92 -0.69
N ASN A 84 -4.30 7.01 0.58
CA ASN A 84 -5.21 7.29 1.69
C ASN A 84 -5.79 8.72 1.68
N TYR A 85 -5.23 9.61 0.86
CA TYR A 85 -5.78 10.94 0.62
C TYR A 85 -6.67 10.98 -0.62
N MET A 86 -6.22 10.38 -1.76
CA MET A 86 -6.89 10.55 -3.05
C MET A 86 -7.93 9.47 -3.36
N PHE A 87 -7.71 8.22 -2.92
CA PHE A 87 -8.40 7.05 -3.48
C PHE A 87 -9.14 6.20 -2.45
N GLU A 88 -9.35 6.70 -1.23
CA GLU A 88 -10.04 5.98 -0.16
C GLU A 88 -11.36 6.65 0.27
N GLY A 89 -12.02 7.35 -0.67
CA GLY A 89 -13.35 7.93 -0.47
C GLY A 89 -13.41 9.01 0.61
N GLY A 90 -12.28 9.62 0.97
CA GLY A 90 -12.21 10.59 2.06
C GLY A 90 -12.46 9.98 3.45
N GLY A 91 -12.23 8.66 3.61
CA GLY A 91 -12.59 7.91 4.81
C GLY A 91 -12.05 8.49 6.12
N ALA A 92 -10.83 9.03 6.12
CA ALA A 92 -10.25 9.70 7.28
C ALA A 92 -11.12 10.87 7.78
N ALA A 93 -11.62 11.69 6.87
CA ALA A 93 -12.49 12.82 7.19
C ALA A 93 -13.91 12.35 7.54
N VAL A 94 -14.50 11.46 6.74
CA VAL A 94 -15.90 11.03 6.87
C VAL A 94 -16.13 10.19 8.13
N LEU A 95 -15.28 9.20 8.39
CA LEU A 95 -15.44 8.25 9.49
C LEU A 95 -14.57 8.60 10.70
N GLY A 96 -13.32 9.04 10.47
CA GLY A 96 -12.40 9.40 11.54
C GLY A 96 -12.57 10.81 12.06
N SER A 97 -13.20 11.72 11.29
CA SER A 97 -13.21 13.17 11.54
C SER A 97 -11.78 13.73 11.69
N ILE A 98 -10.85 13.19 10.87
CA ILE A 98 -9.43 13.52 10.87
C ILE A 98 -9.15 14.37 9.63
N GLN A 99 -8.50 15.52 9.82
CA GLN A 99 -8.19 16.43 8.73
C GLN A 99 -6.93 15.96 7.97
N PRO A 100 -6.99 15.73 6.65
CA PRO A 100 -5.78 15.54 5.87
C PRO A 100 -5.09 16.88 5.59
N GLN A 101 -3.77 16.91 5.70
CA GLN A 101 -2.93 18.01 5.26
C GLN A 101 -1.97 17.50 4.18
N PRO A 102 -2.35 17.62 2.90
CA PRO A 102 -1.53 17.12 1.80
C PRO A 102 -0.34 18.03 1.53
N ILE A 103 0.81 17.41 1.27
CA ILE A 103 2.06 18.06 0.88
C ILE A 103 2.42 17.58 -0.53
N ALA A 104 2.77 18.49 -1.43
CA ALA A 104 3.18 18.13 -2.78
C ALA A 104 4.38 17.18 -2.76
N ASN A 105 4.24 16.04 -3.45
CA ASN A 105 5.34 15.09 -3.60
C ASN A 105 6.44 15.70 -4.49
N GLU A 106 7.68 15.40 -4.16
CA GLU A 106 8.83 15.68 -5.02
C GLU A 106 8.84 14.69 -6.20
N LYS A 107 9.68 14.95 -7.20
CA LYS A 107 9.71 14.14 -8.45
C LYS A 107 10.06 12.67 -8.19
N ASP A 108 10.82 12.37 -7.14
CA ASP A 108 11.19 11.02 -6.71
C ASP A 108 10.15 10.35 -5.81
N GLY A 109 9.02 11.03 -5.54
CA GLY A 109 7.95 10.54 -4.67
C GLY A 109 8.10 10.91 -3.20
N THR A 110 9.24 11.44 -2.77
CA THR A 110 9.49 11.88 -1.39
C THR A 110 8.66 13.12 -1.02
N LEU A 111 8.62 13.45 0.27
CA LEU A 111 8.07 14.70 0.79
C LEU A 111 9.20 15.57 1.34
N CYS A 112 9.21 16.84 0.98
CA CYS A 112 10.22 17.79 1.46
C CYS A 112 10.03 18.07 2.95
N PHE A 113 11.01 17.73 3.80
CA PHE A 113 10.92 17.94 5.26
C PHE A 113 10.74 19.41 5.65
N LYS A 114 11.27 20.36 4.87
CA LYS A 114 11.04 21.79 5.10
C LYS A 114 9.56 22.14 4.93
N LYS A 115 8.90 21.58 3.90
CA LYS A 115 7.46 21.79 3.68
C LYS A 115 6.64 21.08 4.74
N LEU A 116 7.04 19.86 5.16
CA LEU A 116 6.40 19.15 6.27
C LEU A 116 6.49 19.95 7.57
N ALA A 117 7.66 20.45 7.94
CA ALA A 117 7.85 21.26 9.14
C ALA A 117 6.99 22.53 9.13
N ALA A 118 6.90 23.20 7.99
CA ALA A 118 6.08 24.42 7.83
C ALA A 118 4.56 24.13 7.90
N ALA A 119 4.15 22.88 7.70
CA ALA A 119 2.74 22.48 7.74
C ALA A 119 2.29 22.04 9.16
N ILE A 120 3.21 21.72 10.07
CA ILE A 120 2.87 21.39 11.45
C ILE A 120 2.25 22.62 12.14
N LYS A 121 1.08 22.42 12.71
CA LYS A 121 0.33 23.50 13.37
C LYS A 121 0.85 23.74 14.79
N PRO A 122 0.81 24.98 15.29
CA PRO A 122 1.08 25.26 16.70
C PRO A 122 -0.03 24.65 17.58
N ASP A 123 0.29 24.41 18.84
CA ASP A 123 -0.70 24.03 19.86
C ASP A 123 -1.53 25.26 20.27
N ASP A 124 -2.57 25.52 19.50
CA ASP A 124 -3.46 26.67 19.64
C ASP A 124 -4.88 26.26 19.22
N SER A 125 -5.89 26.81 19.89
CA SER A 125 -7.31 26.48 19.69
C SER A 125 -7.85 26.77 18.27
N HIS A 126 -7.14 27.54 17.46
CA HIS A 126 -7.51 27.84 16.07
C HIS A 126 -7.14 26.72 15.08
N PHE A 127 -6.33 25.74 15.50
CA PHE A 127 -5.77 24.73 14.59
C PHE A 127 -6.14 23.31 15.02
N ALA A 128 -6.24 22.42 14.03
CA ALA A 128 -6.22 20.98 14.29
C ALA A 128 -4.82 20.58 14.79
N ARG A 129 -4.75 19.59 15.69
CA ARG A 129 -3.47 19.07 16.18
C ARG A 129 -2.84 18.16 15.13
N THR A 130 -1.65 18.47 14.69
CA THR A 130 -0.89 17.60 13.81
C THR A 130 -0.28 16.46 14.64
N THR A 131 -0.68 15.21 14.40
CA THR A 131 -0.30 14.05 15.23
C THR A 131 0.39 12.94 14.47
N LEU A 132 0.29 12.92 13.14
CA LEU A 132 0.74 11.81 12.32
C LEU A 132 1.36 12.29 11.01
N LEU A 133 2.45 11.63 10.59
CA LEU A 133 2.92 11.64 9.21
C LEU A 133 2.59 10.27 8.58
N SER A 134 1.86 10.28 7.47
CA SER A 134 1.59 9.10 6.66
C SER A 134 2.35 9.20 5.34
N ILE A 135 3.25 8.25 5.10
CA ILE A 135 4.00 8.11 3.84
C ILE A 135 3.62 6.82 3.14
N GLU A 136 3.90 6.72 1.84
CA GLU A 136 3.55 5.54 1.03
C GLU A 136 4.79 4.99 0.33
N ASN A 137 5.02 3.69 0.41
CA ASN A 137 6.09 2.99 -0.31
C ASN A 137 5.57 1.65 -0.90
N THR A 138 5.53 1.53 -2.23
CA THR A 138 5.98 2.47 -3.26
C THR A 138 4.91 3.52 -3.59
N ILE A 139 5.33 4.74 -3.85
CA ILE A 139 4.43 5.79 -4.32
C ILE A 139 4.45 5.87 -5.86
N ASN A 140 3.34 5.49 -6.51
CA ASN A 140 3.26 5.40 -7.97
C ASN A 140 4.41 4.58 -8.61
N GLY A 141 4.79 3.48 -7.96
CA GLY A 141 5.87 2.60 -8.41
C GLY A 141 7.29 3.06 -8.06
N LYS A 142 7.47 4.26 -7.51
CA LYS A 142 8.74 4.80 -7.04
C LYS A 142 9.04 4.36 -5.61
N VAL A 143 10.31 4.08 -5.36
CA VAL A 143 10.78 3.55 -4.08
C VAL A 143 11.33 4.66 -3.20
N LEU A 144 10.82 4.80 -1.99
CA LEU A 144 11.42 5.67 -0.99
C LEU A 144 12.73 5.03 -0.48
N PRO A 145 13.89 5.71 -0.61
CA PRO A 145 15.17 5.19 -0.14
C PRO A 145 15.20 4.97 1.38
N LEU A 146 15.99 3.98 1.85
CA LEU A 146 16.14 3.73 3.30
C LEU A 146 16.64 4.97 4.06
N GLU A 147 17.53 5.74 3.44
CA GLU A 147 18.00 7.00 4.03
C GLU A 147 16.85 8.00 4.24
N TYR A 148 15.91 8.08 3.29
CA TYR A 148 14.72 8.91 3.44
C TYR A 148 13.83 8.39 4.57
N MET A 149 13.63 7.07 4.67
CA MET A 149 12.86 6.44 5.76
C MET A 149 13.46 6.77 7.14
N ALA A 150 14.78 6.68 7.27
CA ALA A 150 15.50 7.05 8.50
C ALA A 150 15.35 8.54 8.85
N LYS A 151 15.42 9.42 7.85
CA LYS A 151 15.17 10.87 8.02
C LYS A 151 13.72 11.15 8.41
N ALA A 152 12.74 10.46 7.82
CA ALA A 152 11.34 10.58 8.18
C ALA A 152 11.11 10.16 9.64
N ARG A 153 11.74 9.07 10.09
CA ARG A 153 11.70 8.65 11.50
C ARG A 153 12.26 9.72 12.44
N THR A 154 13.43 10.25 12.13
CA THR A 154 14.06 11.33 12.92
C THR A 154 13.16 12.56 12.95
N PHE A 155 12.62 12.97 11.81
CA PHE A 155 11.72 14.11 11.70
C PHE A 155 10.47 13.94 12.57
N THR A 156 9.81 12.79 12.53
CA THR A 156 8.61 12.54 13.32
C THR A 156 8.90 12.52 14.81
N GLN A 157 10.02 11.92 15.23
CA GLN A 157 10.45 11.92 16.64
C GLN A 157 10.72 13.34 17.16
N GLN A 158 11.39 14.18 16.36
CA GLN A 158 11.69 15.58 16.76
C GLN A 158 10.44 16.45 16.86
N ASN A 159 9.35 16.10 16.18
CA ASN A 159 8.11 16.85 16.14
C ASN A 159 6.96 16.17 16.91
N ASN A 160 7.22 15.11 17.68
CA ASN A 160 6.23 14.35 18.44
C ASN A 160 5.08 13.82 17.57
N LEU A 161 5.38 13.42 16.33
CA LEU A 161 4.44 12.79 15.41
C LEU A 161 4.64 11.27 15.42
N ALA A 162 3.58 10.53 15.21
CA ALA A 162 3.68 9.14 14.79
C ALA A 162 4.02 9.04 13.30
N LEU A 163 4.56 7.90 12.87
CA LEU A 163 4.88 7.62 11.46
C LEU A 163 4.15 6.34 11.01
N HIS A 164 3.19 6.52 10.10
CA HIS A 164 2.51 5.41 9.43
C HIS A 164 3.04 5.23 8.01
N LEU A 165 3.28 3.97 7.61
CA LEU A 165 3.62 3.61 6.25
C LEU A 165 2.44 2.90 5.57
N ASP A 166 1.85 3.53 4.54
CA ASP A 166 1.10 2.76 3.56
C ASP A 166 2.08 1.91 2.76
N GLY A 167 2.17 0.66 3.14
CA GLY A 167 3.04 -0.35 2.54
C GLY A 167 2.29 -1.23 1.53
N ALA A 168 1.31 -0.68 0.81
CA ALA A 168 0.51 -1.45 -0.14
C ALA A 168 1.36 -2.24 -1.14
N ARG A 169 2.57 -1.75 -1.46
CA ARG A 169 3.57 -2.42 -2.29
C ARG A 169 4.97 -2.42 -1.65
N VAL A 170 5.03 -2.49 -0.33
CA VAL A 170 6.30 -2.43 0.41
C VAL A 170 7.25 -3.59 0.05
N TYR A 171 6.72 -4.75 -0.33
CA TYR A 171 7.55 -5.85 -0.81
C TYR A 171 8.18 -5.57 -2.18
N ASN A 172 7.51 -4.80 -3.06
CA ASN A 172 8.14 -4.29 -4.28
C ASN A 172 9.29 -3.33 -3.93
N ALA A 173 9.11 -2.46 -2.93
CA ALA A 173 10.18 -1.57 -2.47
C ALA A 173 11.36 -2.36 -1.92
N ALA A 174 11.13 -3.34 -1.04
CA ALA A 174 12.20 -4.19 -0.48
C ALA A 174 12.95 -4.96 -1.58
N THR A 175 12.22 -5.51 -2.57
CA THR A 175 12.81 -6.18 -3.73
C THR A 175 13.68 -5.23 -4.56
N ALA A 176 13.19 -4.03 -4.88
CA ALA A 176 13.95 -3.06 -5.66
C ALA A 176 15.20 -2.54 -4.93
N LEU A 177 15.12 -2.36 -3.62
CA LEU A 177 16.25 -1.99 -2.76
C LEU A 177 17.21 -3.15 -2.49
N ASN A 178 16.81 -4.38 -2.80
CA ASN A 178 17.54 -5.61 -2.47
C ASN A 178 17.85 -5.72 -0.98
N VAL A 179 16.86 -5.46 -0.12
CA VAL A 179 16.99 -5.50 1.34
C VAL A 179 15.95 -6.42 1.97
N ASP A 180 16.20 -6.84 3.22
CA ASP A 180 15.15 -7.49 3.99
C ASP A 180 14.06 -6.48 4.35
N ILE A 181 12.81 -6.96 4.42
CA ILE A 181 11.65 -6.10 4.73
C ILE A 181 11.80 -5.39 6.08
N THR A 182 12.50 -5.98 7.03
CA THR A 182 12.74 -5.40 8.35
C THR A 182 13.55 -4.11 8.31
N GLU A 183 14.40 -3.93 7.27
CA GLU A 183 15.14 -2.69 7.06
C GLU A 183 14.22 -1.48 6.79
N ILE A 184 13.04 -1.73 6.22
CA ILE A 184 12.02 -0.70 6.04
C ILE A 184 11.17 -0.57 7.31
N CYS A 185 10.75 -1.70 7.88
CA CYS A 185 9.82 -1.75 9.01
C CYS A 185 10.33 -1.03 10.26
N GLN A 186 11.64 -1.11 10.54
CA GLN A 186 12.26 -0.51 11.74
C GLN A 186 12.10 1.01 11.85
N HIS A 187 11.75 1.68 10.76
CA HIS A 187 11.63 3.13 10.70
C HIS A 187 10.24 3.66 11.02
N VAL A 188 9.22 2.80 11.18
CA VAL A 188 7.82 3.26 11.29
C VAL A 188 7.13 2.73 12.54
N ASP A 189 6.11 3.43 13.02
CA ASP A 189 5.31 3.03 14.18
C ASP A 189 4.22 2.03 13.79
N SER A 190 3.73 2.13 12.56
CA SER A 190 2.75 1.21 12.00
C SER A 190 2.88 1.11 10.49
N MET A 191 2.42 0.00 9.93
CA MET A 191 2.46 -0.24 8.49
C MET A 191 1.28 -1.07 8.03
N SER A 192 0.68 -0.72 6.89
CA SER A 192 -0.23 -1.60 6.17
C SER A 192 0.51 -2.38 5.08
N ILE A 193 0.11 -3.62 4.82
CA ILE A 193 0.62 -4.44 3.71
C ILE A 193 -0.57 -4.97 2.92
N CYS A 194 -0.70 -4.60 1.65
CA CYS A 194 -1.76 -5.18 0.81
C CYS A 194 -1.33 -6.54 0.27
N LEU A 195 -2.18 -7.55 0.46
CA LEU A 195 -1.92 -8.93 0.05
C LEU A 195 -2.52 -9.26 -1.32
N SER A 196 -3.52 -8.47 -1.75
CA SER A 196 -4.30 -8.69 -2.97
C SER A 196 -3.80 -7.87 -4.18
N LYS A 197 -2.49 -7.75 -4.32
CA LYS A 197 -1.79 -7.10 -5.44
C LYS A 197 -0.73 -8.05 -5.98
N GLY A 198 0.51 -7.64 -6.18
CA GLY A 198 1.61 -8.49 -6.64
C GLY A 198 1.83 -9.75 -5.78
N LEU A 199 1.48 -9.74 -4.51
CA LEU A 199 1.52 -10.92 -3.64
C LEU A 199 0.43 -11.96 -3.98
N GLY A 200 -0.61 -11.60 -4.72
CA GLY A 200 -1.54 -12.53 -5.36
C GLY A 200 -2.60 -13.17 -4.46
N ALA A 201 -2.77 -12.74 -3.21
CA ALA A 201 -3.93 -13.17 -2.42
C ALA A 201 -5.23 -12.62 -3.03
N PRO A 202 -6.37 -13.32 -2.89
CA PRO A 202 -7.62 -12.84 -3.47
C PRO A 202 -8.18 -11.61 -2.76
N ILE A 203 -7.93 -11.49 -1.47
CA ILE A 203 -8.50 -10.46 -0.58
C ILE A 203 -7.52 -10.22 0.56
N GLY A 204 -7.50 -8.99 1.08
CA GLY A 204 -6.99 -8.68 2.38
C GLY A 204 -5.71 -7.86 2.42
N SER A 205 -5.47 -7.37 3.60
CA SER A 205 -4.28 -6.62 4.01
C SER A 205 -3.95 -6.95 5.46
N ILE A 206 -2.71 -6.66 5.86
CA ILE A 206 -2.28 -6.72 7.25
C ILE A 206 -2.00 -5.29 7.72
N LEU A 207 -2.50 -4.93 8.90
CA LEU A 207 -2.04 -3.78 9.66
C LEU A 207 -1.11 -4.24 10.76
N LEU A 208 0.06 -3.63 10.85
CA LEU A 208 1.14 -3.92 11.80
C LEU A 208 1.36 -2.70 12.72
N GLY A 209 1.69 -2.95 13.97
CA GLY A 209 1.98 -1.89 14.93
C GLY A 209 2.22 -2.38 16.36
N SER A 210 2.17 -1.45 17.33
CA SER A 210 2.20 -1.80 18.73
C SER A 210 0.91 -2.52 19.16
N GLU A 211 0.95 -3.26 20.26
CA GLU A 211 -0.25 -3.91 20.84
C GLU A 211 -1.37 -2.90 21.12
N ALA A 212 -1.03 -1.72 21.63
CA ALA A 212 -2.00 -0.67 21.93
C ALA A 212 -2.68 -0.16 20.65
N LEU A 213 -1.90 0.09 19.58
CA LEU A 213 -2.42 0.52 18.30
C LEU A 213 -3.35 -0.53 17.69
N ILE A 214 -2.93 -1.79 17.65
CA ILE A 214 -3.72 -2.88 17.08
C ILE A 214 -4.99 -3.14 17.89
N LYS A 215 -4.94 -3.03 19.22
CA LYS A 215 -6.13 -3.11 20.07
C LYS A 215 -7.13 -2.00 19.75
N SER A 216 -6.67 -0.77 19.55
CA SER A 216 -7.52 0.36 19.10
C SER A 216 -8.08 0.10 17.71
N ALA A 217 -7.25 -0.32 16.77
CA ALA A 217 -7.64 -0.61 15.39
C ALA A 217 -8.67 -1.75 15.31
N LYS A 218 -8.56 -2.82 16.13
CA LYS A 218 -9.56 -3.91 16.23
C LYS A 218 -10.94 -3.36 16.64
N ARG A 219 -10.98 -2.37 17.55
CA ARG A 219 -12.24 -1.71 17.93
C ARG A 219 -12.83 -0.93 16.76
N TRP A 220 -12.01 -0.15 16.07
CA TRP A 220 -12.44 0.59 14.89
C TRP A 220 -12.84 -0.33 13.74
N ARG A 221 -12.13 -1.46 13.52
CA ARG A 221 -12.55 -2.49 12.54
C ARG A 221 -14.00 -2.93 12.79
N LYS A 222 -14.37 -3.13 14.05
CA LYS A 222 -15.76 -3.48 14.40
C LYS A 222 -16.74 -2.37 14.06
N VAL A 223 -16.41 -1.11 14.38
CA VAL A 223 -17.27 0.07 14.11
C VAL A 223 -17.55 0.24 12.63
N VAL A 224 -16.52 0.06 11.76
CA VAL A 224 -16.68 0.19 10.29
C VAL A 224 -17.22 -1.08 9.61
N GLY A 225 -17.74 -2.04 10.38
CA GLY A 225 -18.35 -3.26 9.82
C GLY A 225 -17.37 -4.33 9.34
N GLY A 226 -16.08 -4.21 9.67
CA GLY A 226 -15.02 -5.12 9.22
C GLY A 226 -14.78 -6.35 10.11
N GLY A 227 -15.65 -6.61 11.09
CA GLY A 227 -15.56 -7.82 11.93
C GLY A 227 -16.07 -9.04 11.17
N MET A 228 -15.18 -9.78 10.57
CA MET A 228 -15.48 -11.06 9.92
C MET A 228 -15.57 -12.18 10.95
N ARG A 229 -16.18 -13.30 10.59
CA ARG A 229 -16.31 -14.48 11.47
C ARG A 229 -15.25 -15.53 11.10
N GLN A 230 -15.52 -16.48 10.27
CA GLN A 230 -14.61 -17.53 9.85
C GLN A 230 -13.64 -17.01 8.75
N ALA A 231 -12.87 -15.99 9.09
CA ALA A 231 -11.96 -15.31 8.17
C ALA A 231 -10.74 -16.14 7.78
N GLY A 232 -10.47 -17.23 8.48
CA GLY A 232 -9.40 -18.18 8.18
C GLY A 232 -9.43 -18.71 6.76
N ILE A 233 -10.63 -18.84 6.14
CA ILE A 233 -10.77 -19.20 4.73
C ILE A 233 -9.92 -18.29 3.83
N ILE A 234 -9.99 -16.99 4.02
CA ILE A 234 -9.22 -16.01 3.20
C ILE A 234 -7.82 -15.77 3.76
N ALA A 235 -7.64 -15.83 5.08
CA ALA A 235 -6.35 -15.68 5.74
C ALA A 235 -5.34 -16.77 5.33
N ALA A 236 -5.81 -17.98 5.03
CA ALA A 236 -4.95 -19.08 4.53
C ALA A 236 -4.24 -18.69 3.21
N ALA A 237 -4.92 -18.04 2.27
CA ALA A 237 -4.30 -17.54 1.05
C ALA A 237 -3.32 -16.38 1.34
N ALA A 238 -3.67 -15.51 2.27
CA ALA A 238 -2.83 -14.40 2.71
C ALA A 238 -1.49 -14.87 3.28
N LYS A 239 -1.48 -15.94 4.06
CA LYS A 239 -0.26 -16.57 4.59
C LYS A 239 0.66 -17.06 3.47
N ILE A 240 0.13 -17.78 2.47
CA ILE A 240 0.90 -18.21 1.31
C ILE A 240 1.45 -17.01 0.53
N ALA A 241 0.65 -15.97 0.35
CA ALA A 241 1.06 -14.73 -0.33
C ALA A 241 2.30 -14.12 0.32
N LEU A 242 2.29 -13.96 1.64
CA LEU A 242 3.41 -13.37 2.38
C LEU A 242 4.66 -14.26 2.43
N GLN A 243 4.48 -15.58 2.52
CA GLN A 243 5.61 -16.51 2.69
C GLN A 243 6.30 -16.90 1.40
N GLN A 244 5.56 -16.97 0.28
CA GLN A 244 6.07 -17.58 -0.95
C GLN A 244 6.17 -16.63 -2.14
N ASN A 245 5.42 -15.54 -2.16
CA ASN A 245 5.34 -14.70 -3.34
C ASN A 245 6.26 -13.46 -3.38
N PRO A 246 6.84 -12.96 -2.27
CA PRO A 246 7.79 -11.85 -2.35
C PRO A 246 8.94 -12.10 -3.34
N GLN A 247 9.46 -13.34 -3.39
CA GLN A 247 10.55 -13.73 -4.30
C GLN A 247 10.16 -13.68 -5.79
N LYS A 248 8.87 -13.59 -6.12
CA LYS A 248 8.39 -13.51 -7.51
C LYS A 248 8.34 -12.08 -8.05
N LEU A 249 8.35 -11.09 -7.17
CA LEU A 249 8.21 -9.68 -7.55
C LEU A 249 9.36 -9.17 -8.41
N GLN A 250 10.54 -9.78 -8.30
CA GLN A 250 11.65 -9.44 -9.18
C GLN A 250 11.32 -9.68 -10.66
N GLN A 251 10.60 -10.77 -10.97
CA GLN A 251 10.16 -11.04 -12.34
C GLN A 251 9.20 -9.97 -12.86
N ASP A 252 8.32 -9.45 -11.99
CA ASP A 252 7.40 -8.36 -12.35
C ASP A 252 8.19 -7.08 -12.67
N HIS A 253 9.24 -6.78 -11.88
CA HIS A 253 10.13 -5.64 -12.15
C HIS A 253 10.90 -5.80 -13.47
N ASP A 254 11.41 -6.99 -13.75
CA ASP A 254 12.15 -7.29 -14.99
C ASP A 254 11.23 -7.14 -16.21
N ASN A 255 9.98 -7.63 -16.09
CA ASN A 255 8.94 -7.48 -17.12
C ASN A 255 8.59 -5.99 -17.34
N ALA A 256 8.51 -5.19 -16.27
CA ALA A 256 8.26 -3.75 -16.38
C ALA A 256 9.40 -3.03 -17.12
N LYS A 257 10.65 -3.33 -16.78
CA LYS A 257 11.83 -2.77 -17.46
C LYS A 257 11.88 -3.17 -18.92
N TYR A 258 11.60 -4.45 -19.23
CA TYR A 258 11.53 -4.93 -20.61
C TYR A 258 10.47 -4.18 -21.43
N LEU A 259 9.24 -4.09 -20.87
CA LEU A 259 8.12 -3.36 -21.49
C LEU A 259 8.45 -1.88 -21.71
N ALA A 260 9.02 -1.23 -20.71
CA ALA A 260 9.39 0.18 -20.77
C ALA A 260 10.42 0.46 -21.88
N ASN A 261 11.46 -0.37 -21.98
CA ASN A 261 12.47 -0.26 -23.02
C ASN A 261 11.88 -0.47 -24.42
N ALA A 262 11.00 -1.46 -24.58
CA ALA A 262 10.35 -1.72 -25.86
C ALA A 262 9.41 -0.57 -26.29
N LEU A 263 8.60 -0.06 -25.35
CA LEU A 263 7.73 1.09 -25.61
C LEU A 263 8.50 2.35 -25.97
N ASN A 264 9.63 2.60 -25.31
CA ASN A 264 10.45 3.79 -25.54
C ASN A 264 11.17 3.79 -26.92
N GLN A 265 11.14 2.67 -27.64
CA GLN A 265 11.64 2.57 -29.03
C GLN A 265 10.58 2.87 -30.07
N LEU A 266 9.31 2.94 -29.66
CA LEU A 266 8.22 3.23 -30.58
C LEU A 266 8.16 4.72 -30.91
N PRO A 267 7.87 5.10 -32.19
CA PRO A 267 7.61 6.50 -32.50
C PRO A 267 6.38 6.99 -31.73
N ASN A 268 6.40 8.25 -31.33
CA ASN A 268 5.29 8.90 -30.62
C ASN A 268 4.95 8.33 -29.23
N VAL A 269 5.82 7.52 -28.65
CA VAL A 269 5.72 7.01 -27.27
C VAL A 269 7.01 7.34 -26.52
N SER A 270 6.90 7.81 -25.28
CA SER A 270 8.04 8.07 -24.41
C SER A 270 7.80 7.49 -23.01
N VAL A 271 8.85 6.90 -22.45
CA VAL A 271 8.86 6.37 -21.08
C VAL A 271 10.09 6.94 -20.38
N ASN A 272 9.90 7.52 -19.20
CA ASN A 272 11.06 7.87 -18.37
C ASN A 272 11.60 6.60 -17.69
N LEU A 273 12.65 6.02 -18.27
CA LEU A 273 13.24 4.75 -17.83
C LEU A 273 13.81 4.81 -16.41
N GLU A 274 14.27 5.98 -15.96
CA GLU A 274 14.80 6.18 -14.60
C GLU A 274 13.71 6.04 -13.53
N HIS A 275 12.44 6.23 -13.90
CA HIS A 275 11.30 6.11 -13.00
C HIS A 275 10.64 4.73 -13.03
N VAL A 276 11.18 3.77 -13.78
CA VAL A 276 10.71 2.37 -13.79
C VAL A 276 11.50 1.58 -12.74
N GLU A 277 11.17 1.83 -11.49
CA GLU A 277 11.89 1.26 -10.34
C GLU A 277 11.31 -0.09 -9.90
N THR A 278 10.02 -0.31 -10.14
CA THR A 278 9.31 -1.52 -9.75
C THR A 278 8.46 -2.08 -10.90
N ASN A 279 7.25 -2.51 -10.61
CA ASN A 279 6.33 -3.13 -11.57
C ASN A 279 5.41 -2.13 -12.31
N MET A 280 5.69 -0.84 -12.26
CA MET A 280 4.86 0.18 -12.92
C MET A 280 5.62 0.91 -14.02
N VAL A 281 4.97 1.05 -15.16
CA VAL A 281 5.44 1.82 -16.32
C VAL A 281 4.43 2.91 -16.63
N PHE A 282 4.92 4.12 -16.85
CA PHE A 282 4.10 5.26 -17.30
C PHE A 282 4.55 5.66 -18.70
N ALA A 283 3.72 5.38 -19.70
CA ALA A 283 3.97 5.67 -21.10
C ALA A 283 3.21 6.94 -21.52
N THR A 284 3.94 7.94 -21.98
CA THR A 284 3.37 9.18 -22.54
C THR A 284 3.28 9.05 -24.06
N PHE A 285 2.12 9.29 -24.60
CA PHE A 285 1.82 9.26 -26.02
C PHE A 285 1.74 10.67 -26.59
N ALA A 286 2.16 10.84 -27.84
CA ALA A 286 1.99 12.09 -28.56
C ALA A 286 0.50 12.48 -28.66
N GLN A 287 0.21 13.78 -28.75
CA GLN A 287 -1.17 14.30 -28.68
C GLN A 287 -2.10 13.80 -29.80
N GLU A 288 -1.55 13.47 -30.95
CA GLU A 288 -2.28 12.97 -32.14
C GLU A 288 -2.72 11.51 -32.00
N ILE A 289 -2.27 10.78 -30.97
CA ILE A 289 -2.66 9.37 -30.77
C ILE A 289 -4.03 9.30 -30.10
N ASP A 290 -4.98 8.67 -30.75
CA ASP A 290 -6.27 8.32 -30.14
C ASP A 290 -6.09 7.17 -29.15
N ILE A 291 -5.85 7.52 -27.89
CA ILE A 291 -5.66 6.53 -26.80
C ILE A 291 -6.91 5.70 -26.58
N THR A 292 -8.10 6.27 -26.74
CA THR A 292 -9.37 5.54 -26.54
C THR A 292 -9.54 4.46 -27.61
N GLY A 293 -9.30 4.81 -28.87
CA GLY A 293 -9.32 3.85 -29.98
C GLY A 293 -8.23 2.79 -29.85
N LEU A 294 -7.02 3.20 -29.45
CA LEU A 294 -5.91 2.26 -29.20
C LEU A 294 -6.26 1.22 -28.11
N VAL A 295 -6.80 1.66 -26.97
CA VAL A 295 -7.21 0.76 -25.89
C VAL A 295 -8.34 -0.16 -26.33
N ALA A 296 -9.30 0.33 -27.13
CA ALA A 296 -10.38 -0.49 -27.68
C ALA A 296 -9.84 -1.57 -28.63
N GLN A 297 -8.90 -1.23 -29.52
CA GLN A 297 -8.28 -2.17 -30.44
C GLN A 297 -7.48 -3.23 -29.72
N LEU A 298 -6.59 -2.83 -28.77
CA LEU A 298 -5.78 -3.76 -27.98
C LEU A 298 -6.63 -4.72 -27.15
N LYS A 299 -7.80 -4.25 -26.67
CA LYS A 299 -8.76 -5.12 -25.98
C LYS A 299 -9.28 -6.24 -26.89
N MET A 300 -9.53 -5.96 -28.19
CA MET A 300 -9.93 -7.00 -29.15
C MET A 300 -8.79 -8.01 -29.38
N ASP A 301 -7.54 -7.56 -29.29
CA ASP A 301 -6.35 -8.39 -29.39
C ASP A 301 -6.01 -9.13 -28.07
N GLY A 302 -6.86 -9.00 -27.06
CA GLY A 302 -6.72 -9.69 -25.77
C GLY A 302 -5.77 -8.99 -24.78
N ILE A 303 -5.47 -7.70 -24.98
CA ILE A 303 -4.64 -6.87 -24.07
C ILE A 303 -5.53 -5.85 -23.36
N LEU A 304 -5.55 -5.88 -22.03
CA LEU A 304 -6.35 -4.99 -21.20
C LEU A 304 -5.50 -3.86 -20.63
N LEU A 305 -5.93 -2.63 -20.90
CA LEU A 305 -5.28 -1.39 -20.46
C LEU A 305 -6.30 -0.45 -19.81
N THR A 306 -5.81 0.52 -19.05
CA THR A 306 -6.58 1.71 -18.65
C THR A 306 -6.32 2.84 -19.63
N THR A 307 -7.28 3.74 -19.80
CA THR A 307 -7.08 4.99 -20.51
C THR A 307 -6.29 5.99 -19.65
N GLY A 308 -5.60 6.91 -20.30
CA GLY A 308 -4.84 7.98 -19.65
C GLY A 308 -3.58 8.35 -20.42
N ASN A 309 -3.11 9.59 -20.25
CA ASN A 309 -1.84 10.05 -20.78
C ASN A 309 -1.14 10.91 -19.69
N PRO A 310 -0.09 10.42 -19.05
CA PRO A 310 0.56 9.13 -19.29
C PRO A 310 -0.33 7.92 -18.95
N MET A 311 -0.20 6.87 -19.76
CA MET A 311 -0.85 5.58 -19.53
C MET A 311 -0.06 4.78 -18.51
N ARG A 312 -0.74 4.34 -17.44
CA ARG A 312 -0.13 3.46 -16.43
C ARG A 312 -0.30 2.01 -16.84
N LEU A 313 0.80 1.28 -16.89
CA LEU A 313 0.88 -0.14 -17.15
C LEU A 313 1.50 -0.84 -15.92
N VAL A 314 0.93 -1.94 -15.47
CA VAL A 314 1.40 -2.66 -14.28
C VAL A 314 1.64 -4.12 -14.64
N THR A 315 2.87 -4.58 -14.46
CA THR A 315 3.24 -6.00 -14.62
C THR A 315 3.00 -6.80 -13.34
N HIS A 316 2.58 -8.08 -13.51
CA HIS A 316 2.28 -8.95 -12.38
C HIS A 316 2.26 -10.42 -12.76
#